data_b1ec920152e686d2979df9e7a807cb86
#
_entry.id   b1ec920152e686d2979df9e7a807cb86
#
_cell.length_a   1.000
_cell.length_b   1.000
_cell.length_c   1.000
_cell.angle_alpha   90.00
_cell.angle_beta   90.00
_cell.angle_gamma   90.00
#
_symmetry.space_group_name_H-M   'P 1'
#
loop_
_entity.id
_entity.type
_entity.pdbx_description
1 polymer ?
#
loop_
_entity_poly.entity_id
_entity_poly.type
_entity_poly.pdbx_seq_one_letter_code
_entity_poly.pdbx_strand_id
1 'polypeptide(L)'
;DFEQPSLDYHSLMKLTKIITNDNKEDIENMYRRMCFNVFAHNRDDHSKNFTFLYDDINDSWRLSPAYDLTFSNTYYGEHTTMVDGNGRNPGMKELVNVGVQAGMNRDICLGVAEKIKKLVFAMLGEYLK
;
A
#
# COMPACT_ATOMS: atom_id res chain seq x y z
N ASP A 1 -3.21 -9.80 19.34
CA ASP A 1 -3.48 -9.47 19.04
C ASP A 1 -3.66 -9.12 19.03
N PHE A 2 -3.30 -9.35 19.61
CA PHE A 2 -3.69 -8.86 19.42
C PHE A 2 -3.70 -8.75 18.67
N GLU A 3 -3.96 -9.07 18.66
CA GLU A 3 -3.99 -8.94 17.77
C GLU A 3 -4.05 -8.02 17.34
N GLN A 4 -3.54 -8.00 17.21
CA GLN A 4 -3.58 -6.81 16.72
C GLN A 4 -4.49 -6.69 15.65
N PRO A 5 -5.36 -5.83 15.70
CA PRO A 5 -6.22 -5.67 14.57
C PRO A 5 -5.39 -5.37 13.34
N SER A 6 -5.83 -5.91 12.24
CA SER A 6 -5.20 -5.58 10.99
C SER A 6 -5.34 -4.10 10.73
N LEU A 7 -4.27 -3.50 10.29
CA LEU A 7 -4.31 -2.10 9.92
C LEU A 7 -4.98 -1.98 8.57
N ASP A 8 -5.95 -1.10 8.48
CA ASP A 8 -6.69 -0.87 7.26
C ASP A 8 -5.94 0.15 6.42
N TYR A 9 -5.81 -0.07 5.12
CA TYR A 9 -5.15 0.89 4.25
C TYR A 9 -5.89 2.22 4.15
N HIS A 10 -7.21 2.24 4.39
CA HIS A 10 -7.90 3.52 4.54
C HIS A 10 -7.26 4.36 5.64
N SER A 11 -6.94 3.71 6.75
CA SER A 11 -6.29 4.39 7.87
C SER A 11 -4.88 4.83 7.53
N LEU A 12 -4.12 3.99 6.81
CA LEU A 12 -2.76 4.35 6.41
C LEU A 12 -2.75 5.51 5.43
N MET A 13 -3.69 5.53 4.49
CA MET A 13 -3.80 6.64 3.56
C MET A 13 -4.14 7.93 4.28
N LYS A 14 -5.07 7.84 5.23
CA LYS A 14 -5.46 9.00 6.02
C LYS A 14 -4.30 9.51 6.87
N LEU A 15 -3.57 8.60 7.49
CA LEU A 15 -2.40 8.95 8.29
C LEU A 15 -1.35 9.65 7.43
N THR A 16 -1.11 9.13 6.22
CA THR A 16 -0.17 9.73 5.29
C THR A 16 -0.57 11.16 4.95
N LYS A 17 -1.86 11.37 4.69
CA LYS A 17 -2.35 12.72 4.39
C LYS A 17 -2.10 13.68 5.56
N ILE A 18 -2.37 13.22 6.77
CA ILE A 18 -2.23 14.07 7.95
C ILE A 18 -0.76 14.38 8.23
N ILE A 19 0.07 13.35 8.26
CA ILE A 19 1.48 13.52 8.65
C ILE A 19 2.25 14.32 7.61
N THR A 20 1.98 14.10 6.32
CA THR A 20 2.72 14.78 5.26
C THR A 20 2.06 16.08 4.82
N ASN A 21 1.03 16.50 5.51
CA ASN A 21 0.27 17.71 5.18
C ASN A 21 -0.24 17.65 3.74
N ASP A 22 -0.86 16.52 3.42
CA ASP A 22 -1.51 16.29 2.15
C ASP A 22 -0.54 16.33 0.96
N ASN A 23 0.66 15.81 1.15
CA ASN A 23 1.65 15.74 0.09
C ASN A 23 1.22 14.70 -0.94
N LYS A 24 0.93 15.15 -2.16
CA LYS A 24 0.36 14.28 -3.19
C LYS A 24 1.30 13.17 -3.61
N GLU A 25 2.58 13.46 -3.70
CA GLU A 25 3.55 12.45 -4.07
C GLU A 25 3.59 11.31 -3.04
N ASP A 26 3.56 11.67 -1.76
CA ASP A 26 3.60 10.67 -0.71
C ASP A 26 2.30 9.86 -0.64
N ILE A 27 1.16 10.50 -0.91
CA ILE A 27 -0.11 9.81 -0.95
C ILE A 27 -0.11 8.79 -2.08
N GLU A 28 0.37 9.18 -3.27
CA GLU A 28 0.48 8.25 -4.39
C GLU A 28 1.46 7.12 -4.10
N ASN A 29 2.57 7.43 -3.46
CA ASN A 29 3.55 6.39 -3.14
C ASN A 29 3.02 5.40 -2.12
N MET A 30 2.25 5.88 -1.14
CA MET A 30 1.60 4.96 -0.21
C MET A 30 0.61 4.06 -0.97
N TYR A 31 -0.12 4.64 -1.91
CA TYR A 31 -1.05 3.87 -2.73
C TYR A 31 -0.32 2.81 -3.55
N ARG A 32 0.82 3.15 -4.14
CA ARG A 32 1.62 2.18 -4.89
C ARG A 32 2.10 1.05 -4.01
N ARG A 33 2.53 1.36 -2.78
CA ARG A 33 2.96 0.33 -1.83
C ARG A 33 1.82 -0.61 -1.48
N MET A 34 0.63 -0.06 -1.27
CA MET A 34 -0.54 -0.87 -1.00
C MET A 34 -0.80 -1.84 -2.15
N CYS A 35 -0.79 -1.32 -3.38
CA CYS A 35 -1.04 -2.15 -4.55
C CYS A 35 0.02 -3.26 -4.67
N PHE A 36 1.28 -2.89 -4.48
CA PHE A 36 2.35 -3.87 -4.54
C PHE A 36 2.14 -4.97 -3.49
N ASN A 37 1.87 -4.56 -2.27
CA ASN A 37 1.70 -5.53 -1.18
C ASN A 37 0.54 -6.48 -1.45
N VAL A 38 -0.56 -5.95 -1.96
CA VAL A 38 -1.72 -6.77 -2.24
C VAL A 38 -1.43 -7.77 -3.35
N PHE A 39 -0.87 -7.31 -4.46
CA PHE A 39 -0.62 -8.20 -5.60
C PHE A 39 0.53 -9.16 -5.37
N ALA A 40 1.49 -8.78 -4.55
CA ALA A 40 2.62 -9.64 -4.23
C ALA A 40 2.31 -10.56 -3.05
N HIS A 41 1.15 -10.43 -2.45
CA HIS A 41 0.78 -11.17 -1.24
C HIS A 41 1.84 -11.00 -0.15
N ASN A 42 2.31 -9.77 0.03
CA ASN A 42 3.34 -9.48 1.02
C ASN A 42 2.71 -9.51 2.41
N ARG A 43 3.04 -10.53 3.17
CA ARG A 43 2.42 -10.76 4.47
C ARG A 43 3.01 -9.90 5.58
N ASP A 44 4.05 -9.16 5.26
CA ASP A 44 4.67 -8.26 6.23
C ASP A 44 4.25 -6.82 6.00
N ASP A 45 3.09 -6.60 5.39
CA ASP A 45 2.64 -5.27 5.03
C ASP A 45 1.93 -4.60 6.21
N HIS A 46 2.60 -4.44 7.32
CA HIS A 46 2.02 -3.75 8.43
C HIS A 46 2.78 -2.45 8.69
N SER A 47 2.30 -1.69 9.66
CA SER A 47 2.72 -0.30 9.82
C SER A 47 4.22 -0.10 9.99
N LYS A 48 4.94 -1.10 10.46
CA LYS A 48 6.39 -0.95 10.61
C LYS A 48 7.11 -0.78 9.28
N ASN A 49 6.46 -1.16 8.17
CA ASN A 49 7.04 -0.99 6.85
C ASN A 49 6.76 0.38 6.26
N PHE A 50 6.08 1.22 7.00
CA PHE A 50 5.71 2.54 6.55
C PHE A 50 6.24 3.53 7.57
N THR A 51 7.29 4.25 7.20
CA THR A 51 7.98 5.15 8.09
C THR A 51 7.94 6.56 7.53
N PHE A 52 7.84 7.53 8.40
CA PHE A 52 7.86 8.93 8.00
C PHE A 52 9.13 9.57 8.52
N LEU A 53 9.76 10.39 7.69
CA LEU A 53 11.00 11.07 8.02
C LEU A 53 10.75 12.56 8.06
N TYR A 54 11.39 13.22 9.01
CA TYR A 54 11.28 14.66 9.13
C TYR A 54 12.33 15.32 8.24
N ASP A 55 11.87 16.26 7.41
CA ASP A 55 12.73 17.06 6.56
C ASP A 55 12.88 18.42 7.24
N ASP A 56 14.03 18.67 7.83
CA ASP A 56 14.24 19.89 8.61
C ASP A 56 14.48 21.12 7.73
N ILE A 57 14.79 20.92 6.47
CA ILE A 57 14.94 22.05 5.54
C ILE A 57 13.58 22.64 5.22
N ASN A 58 12.60 21.79 4.96
CA ASN A 58 11.26 22.23 4.59
C ASN A 58 10.26 22.18 5.75
N ASP A 59 10.72 21.79 6.93
CA ASP A 59 9.88 21.67 8.12
C ASP A 59 8.63 20.84 7.80
N SER A 60 8.86 19.65 7.30
CA SER A 60 7.76 18.78 6.88
C SER A 60 8.11 17.32 7.12
N TRP A 61 7.09 16.50 7.19
CA TRP A 61 7.24 15.06 7.29
C TRP A 61 6.96 14.44 5.95
N ARG A 62 7.77 13.48 5.57
CA ARG A 62 7.65 12.80 4.29
C ARG A 62 7.65 11.30 4.50
N LEU A 63 6.96 10.61 3.62
CA LEU A 63 6.99 9.15 3.61
C LEU A 63 8.37 8.69 3.20
N SER A 64 8.94 7.75 3.96
CA SER A 64 10.27 7.24 3.63
C SER A 64 10.24 6.44 2.34
N PRO A 65 11.38 6.33 1.64
CA PRO A 65 11.43 5.46 0.47
C PRO A 65 11.05 4.03 0.84
N ALA A 66 10.48 3.32 -0.12
CA ALA A 66 10.11 1.94 0.10
C ALA A 66 11.36 1.07 0.11
N TYR A 67 11.48 0.27 1.14
CA TYR A 67 12.48 -0.76 1.20
C TYR A 67 11.84 -1.89 1.98
N ASP A 68 12.39 -3.06 1.90
CA ASP A 68 11.79 -4.22 2.56
C ASP A 68 10.49 -4.67 1.92
N LEU A 69 10.23 -4.29 0.69
CA LEU A 69 9.10 -4.83 -0.05
C LEU A 69 9.55 -6.13 -0.68
N THR A 70 8.98 -7.23 -0.22
CA THR A 70 9.36 -8.55 -0.70
C THR A 70 8.12 -9.33 -1.07
N PHE A 71 8.32 -10.35 -1.89
CA PHE A 71 7.25 -11.29 -2.18
C PHE A 71 7.13 -12.25 -1.01
N SER A 72 5.90 -12.51 -0.63
CA SER A 72 5.62 -13.56 0.33
C SER A 72 4.96 -14.71 -0.39
N ASN A 73 5.54 -15.87 -0.30
CA ASN A 73 4.93 -17.05 -0.90
C ASN A 73 4.12 -17.84 0.09
N THR A 74 3.83 -17.26 1.21
CA THR A 74 2.95 -17.88 2.09
C THR A 74 1.62 -17.37 1.78
N TYR A 75 1.04 -17.73 1.53
CA TYR A 75 0.22 -18.28 1.12
C TYR A 75 -1.00 -18.55 1.74
N TYR A 76 -1.40 -18.07 2.61
CA TYR A 76 -2.66 -18.27 3.23
C TYR A 76 -3.76 -17.41 2.65
N GLY A 77 -3.43 -16.55 1.73
CA GLY A 77 -4.46 -15.75 1.05
C GLY A 77 -4.99 -14.59 1.87
N GLU A 78 -4.37 -14.29 2.99
CA GLU A 78 -4.82 -13.18 3.83
C GLU A 78 -3.70 -12.20 4.06
N HIS A 79 -4.06 -10.95 4.21
CA HIS A 79 -3.11 -9.88 4.48
C HIS A 79 -3.27 -9.41 5.91
N THR A 80 -2.17 -8.99 6.53
CA THR A 80 -2.23 -8.43 7.87
C THR A 80 -2.84 -7.04 7.86
N THR A 81 -2.76 -6.33 6.73
CA THR A 81 -3.40 -5.04 6.57
C THR A 81 -4.59 -5.21 5.63
N MET A 82 -5.75 -4.81 6.09
CA MET A 82 -6.94 -4.95 5.29
C MET A 82 -7.01 -3.87 4.22
N VAL A 83 -7.60 -4.22 3.09
CA VAL A 83 -7.85 -3.29 2.01
C VAL A 83 -9.35 -3.14 1.89
N ASP A 84 -9.86 -1.96 2.18
CA ASP A 84 -11.28 -1.64 2.13
C ASP A 84 -12.12 -2.65 2.94
N GLY A 85 -11.61 -3.04 4.10
CA GLY A 85 -12.30 -3.98 4.97
C GLY A 85 -12.21 -5.42 4.55
N ASN A 86 -11.48 -5.71 3.46
CA ASN A 86 -11.34 -7.07 2.97
C ASN A 86 -9.92 -7.54 3.19
N GLY A 87 -9.72 -8.41 4.18
CA GLY A 87 -8.39 -8.93 4.50
C GLY A 87 -8.04 -10.18 3.73
N ARG A 88 -8.95 -10.72 2.93
CA ARG A 88 -8.70 -11.97 2.25
C ARG A 88 -8.61 -11.81 0.77
N ASN A 89 -9.19 -11.53 -0.06
CA ASN A 89 -9.03 -11.47 -1.50
C ASN A 89 -9.28 -10.05 -2.03
N PRO A 90 -8.51 -9.07 -1.56
CA PRO A 90 -8.72 -7.72 -2.05
C PRO A 90 -8.40 -7.68 -3.53
N GLY A 91 -9.24 -7.04 -4.28
CA GLY A 91 -9.09 -6.95 -5.71
C GLY A 91 -8.99 -5.52 -6.18
N MET A 92 -9.04 -5.37 -7.50
CA MET A 92 -8.91 -4.07 -8.14
C MET A 92 -9.93 -3.07 -7.59
N LYS A 93 -11.18 -3.53 -7.40
CA LYS A 93 -12.24 -2.65 -6.93
C LYS A 93 -11.93 -2.07 -5.56
N GLU A 94 -11.48 -2.92 -4.64
CA GLU A 94 -11.14 -2.47 -3.30
C GLU A 94 -9.96 -1.52 -3.30
N LEU A 95 -8.94 -1.82 -4.09
CA LEU A 95 -7.77 -0.95 -4.20
C LEU A 95 -8.15 0.42 -4.73
N VAL A 96 -8.92 0.46 -5.79
CA VAL A 96 -9.36 1.74 -6.36
C VAL A 96 -10.17 2.52 -5.34
N ASN A 97 -11.04 1.84 -4.60
CA ASN A 97 -11.86 2.52 -3.61
C ASN A 97 -11.03 3.17 -2.52
N VAL A 98 -9.98 2.50 -2.05
CA VAL A 98 -9.09 3.07 -1.04
C VAL A 98 -8.46 4.37 -1.57
N GLY A 99 -7.96 4.34 -2.81
CA GLY A 99 -7.34 5.53 -3.39
C GLY A 99 -8.31 6.68 -3.56
N VAL A 100 -9.51 6.37 -4.03
CA VAL A 100 -10.54 7.40 -4.24
C VAL A 100 -10.97 8.01 -2.91
N GLN A 101 -11.12 7.19 -1.88
CA GLN A 101 -11.50 7.68 -0.56
C GLN A 101 -10.41 8.57 0.03
N ALA A 102 -9.17 8.36 -0.37
CA ALA A 102 -8.06 9.21 0.06
C ALA A 102 -7.95 10.51 -0.76
N GLY A 103 -8.84 10.70 -1.72
CA GLY A 103 -8.86 11.92 -2.53
C GLY A 103 -8.12 11.80 -3.85
N MET A 104 -7.67 10.61 -4.22
CA MET A 104 -6.99 10.43 -5.50
C MET A 104 -8.01 10.31 -6.64
N ASN A 105 -7.57 10.67 -7.83
CA ASN A 105 -8.38 10.52 -9.02
C ASN A 105 -8.58 9.04 -9.35
N ARG A 106 -9.81 8.65 -9.67
CA ARG A 106 -10.13 7.25 -9.93
C ARG A 106 -9.32 6.67 -11.08
N ASP A 107 -9.17 7.42 -12.17
CA ASP A 107 -8.43 6.93 -13.34
C ASP A 107 -6.96 6.71 -13.01
N ILE A 108 -6.40 7.59 -12.19
CA ILE A 108 -5.02 7.43 -11.73
C ILE A 108 -4.91 6.19 -10.86
N CYS A 109 -5.85 6.00 -9.93
CA CYS A 109 -5.83 4.80 -9.09
C CYS A 109 -5.89 3.53 -9.91
N LEU A 110 -6.78 3.50 -10.88
CA LEU A 110 -6.94 2.33 -11.74
C LEU A 110 -5.68 2.06 -12.54
N GLY A 111 -5.12 3.11 -13.14
CA GLY A 111 -3.91 2.97 -13.94
C GLY A 111 -2.72 2.49 -13.13
N VAL A 112 -2.54 3.05 -11.93
CA VAL A 112 -1.45 2.64 -11.05
C VAL A 112 -1.63 1.19 -10.63
N ALA A 113 -2.83 0.83 -10.22
CA ALA A 113 -3.08 -0.53 -9.75
C ALA A 113 -2.87 -1.55 -10.86
N GLU A 114 -3.33 -1.25 -12.06
CA GLU A 114 -3.15 -2.16 -13.19
C GLU A 114 -1.68 -2.31 -13.56
N LYS A 115 -0.94 -1.21 -13.56
CA LYS A 115 0.48 -1.25 -13.89
C LYS A 115 1.25 -2.08 -12.88
N ILE A 116 0.98 -1.89 -11.60
CA ILE A 116 1.68 -2.63 -10.56
C ILE A 116 1.29 -4.10 -10.60
N LYS A 117 0.01 -4.39 -10.87
CA LYS A 117 -0.44 -5.77 -11.01
C LYS A 117 0.35 -6.49 -12.11
N LYS A 118 0.50 -5.85 -13.26
CA LYS A 118 1.26 -6.44 -14.37
C LYS A 118 2.72 -6.65 -13.99
N LEU A 119 3.32 -5.66 -13.34
CA LEU A 119 4.72 -5.77 -12.94
C LEU A 119 4.92 -6.92 -11.94
N VAL A 120 4.05 -7.02 -10.95
CA VAL A 120 4.17 -8.05 -9.94
C VAL A 120 3.99 -9.43 -10.56
N PHE A 121 3.00 -9.58 -11.43
CA PHE A 121 2.76 -10.88 -12.06
C PHE A 121 3.93 -11.28 -12.97
N ALA A 122 4.53 -10.32 -13.66
CA ALA A 122 5.72 -10.60 -14.47
C ALA A 122 6.90 -11.03 -13.58
N MET A 123 7.09 -10.32 -12.47
CA MET A 123 8.17 -10.65 -11.54
C MET A 123 7.94 -12.03 -10.90
N LEU A 124 6.71 -12.34 -10.54
CA LEU A 124 6.39 -13.66 -9.98
C LEU A 124 6.66 -14.76 -11.00
N GLY A 125 6.33 -14.50 -12.25
CA GLY A 125 6.60 -15.47 -13.30
C GLY A 125 8.08 -15.79 -13.39
N GLU A 126 8.94 -14.77 -13.29
CA GLU A 126 10.38 -14.98 -13.27
C GLU A 126 10.81 -15.71 -12.01
N TYR A 127 10.26 -15.29 -10.89
CA TYR A 127 10.65 -15.83 -9.59
C TYR A 127 10.29 -17.31 -9.47
N LEU A 128 9.18 -17.72 -10.06
CA LEU A 128 8.72 -19.09 -9.93
C LEU A 128 9.27 -20.04 -10.99
N LYS A 129 10.07 -19.55 -11.91
CA LYS A 129 10.77 -20.43 -12.83
C LYS A 129 11.85 -21.24 -12.09
#